data_d47638824b973ba142c769338030e03f
#
_entry.id   d47638824b973ba142c769338030e03f
#
_cell.length_a   1.000
_cell.length_b   1.000
_cell.length_c   1.000
_cell.angle_alpha   90.00
_cell.angle_beta   90.00
_cell.angle_gamma   90.00
#
_symmetry.space_group_name_H-M   'P 1'
#
loop_
_entity.id
_entity.type
_entity.pdbx_description
1 polymer ?
#
loop_
_entity_poly.entity_id
_entity_poly.type
_entity_poly.pdbx_seq_one_letter_code
_entity_poly.pdbx_strand_id
1 'polypeptide(L)'
;RQGMQLFLRYLPPLTRQSGQVRPILYTHGATFPSALSIAHRFDGYSWRDALCEAGFDVWGFDFHGYGYSDRYPAMNEPPQANPPLCRAQDASEQLEAVVRFILRRHDLSSLSIISHSWGSMPAGLFAGRHPAMVDRMVLFGAIARRPPRRYEKPPTAPAWRIVTVEDQWTRFVEDVPRHEQPVLSRAHFDEWSERYLDSDPDSRSRDPAGVKTPTGPFTDILHAWHGN
;
A
#
# COMPACT_ATOMS: atom_id res chain seq x y z
N ARG A 1 17.49 19.24 9.90
CA ARG A 1 17.37 18.20 8.85
C ARG A 1 15.89 18.07 8.54
N GLN A 2 15.48 18.35 7.30
CA GLN A 2 14.13 18.07 6.86
C GLN A 2 13.97 16.54 6.83
N GLY A 3 12.98 15.99 7.56
CA GLY A 3 12.70 14.57 7.56
C GLY A 3 12.16 14.11 6.21
N MET A 4 12.10 12.80 5.98
CA MET A 4 11.50 12.21 4.77
C MET A 4 10.02 12.60 4.67
N GLN A 5 9.58 12.96 3.46
CA GLN A 5 8.22 13.43 3.20
C GLN A 5 7.31 12.28 2.70
N LEU A 6 6.07 12.32 3.14
CA LEU A 6 5.01 11.43 2.67
C LEU A 6 4.12 12.16 1.67
N PHE A 7 3.82 11.50 0.55
CA PHE A 7 2.89 12.01 -0.44
C PHE A 7 1.45 11.59 -0.09
N LEU A 8 0.55 12.57 -0.01
CA LEU A 8 -0.87 12.35 0.27
C LEU A 8 -1.73 12.70 -0.95
N ARG A 9 -2.76 11.89 -1.18
CA ARG A 9 -3.82 12.12 -2.16
C ARG A 9 -5.11 12.46 -1.42
N TYR A 10 -5.83 13.45 -1.91
CA TYR A 10 -7.13 13.80 -1.39
C TYR A 10 -8.13 13.98 -2.52
N LEU A 11 -9.32 13.43 -2.35
CA LEU A 11 -10.47 13.69 -3.19
C LEU A 11 -11.68 14.00 -2.29
N PRO A 12 -12.25 15.22 -2.41
CA PRO A 12 -13.43 15.59 -1.64
C PRO A 12 -14.66 14.83 -2.14
N PRO A 13 -15.70 14.66 -1.31
CA PRO A 13 -16.96 14.11 -1.76
C PRO A 13 -17.63 14.99 -2.81
N LEU A 14 -18.35 14.38 -3.76
CA LEU A 14 -19.12 15.12 -4.76
C LEU A 14 -20.27 15.91 -4.11
N THR A 15 -20.90 15.31 -3.10
CA THR A 15 -21.97 15.95 -2.31
C THR A 15 -21.72 15.71 -0.83
N ARG A 16 -21.78 16.77 -0.02
CA ARG A 16 -21.76 16.64 1.43
C ARG A 16 -23.18 16.58 1.97
N GLN A 17 -23.55 15.48 2.58
CA GLN A 17 -24.79 15.41 3.34
C GLN A 17 -24.63 16.19 4.65
N SER A 18 -25.49 17.19 4.88
CA SER A 18 -25.62 17.93 6.16
C SER A 18 -24.33 18.45 6.81
N GLY A 19 -23.31 18.83 6.02
CA GLY A 19 -22.08 19.44 6.56
C GLY A 19 -21.12 18.48 7.26
N GLN A 20 -21.42 17.19 7.35
CA GLN A 20 -20.58 16.21 8.04
C GLN A 20 -19.37 15.81 7.20
N VAL A 21 -18.17 15.97 7.75
CA VAL A 21 -16.93 15.46 7.18
C VAL A 21 -16.77 13.98 7.56
N ARG A 22 -16.55 13.11 6.57
CA ARG A 22 -16.44 11.66 6.74
C ARG A 22 -15.14 11.16 6.10
N PRO A 23 -13.97 11.37 6.73
CA PRO A 23 -12.72 10.99 6.13
C PRO A 23 -12.50 9.48 6.16
N ILE A 24 -12.10 8.96 5.01
CA ILE A 24 -11.58 7.60 4.85
C ILE A 24 -10.12 7.70 4.42
N LEU A 25 -9.23 7.01 5.10
CA LEU A 25 -7.84 6.86 4.71
C LEU A 25 -7.58 5.46 4.16
N TYR A 26 -7.04 5.39 2.95
CA TYR A 26 -6.62 4.15 2.34
C TYR A 26 -5.12 3.89 2.55
N THR A 27 -4.77 2.66 2.96
CA THR A 27 -3.40 2.16 3.07
C THR A 27 -3.15 1.06 2.04
N HIS A 28 -2.11 1.24 1.21
CA HIS A 28 -1.79 0.32 0.12
C HIS A 28 -1.06 -0.95 0.59
N GLY A 29 -0.97 -1.94 -0.28
CA GLY A 29 -0.28 -3.21 -0.06
C GLY A 29 1.23 -3.16 -0.32
N ALA A 30 1.83 -4.34 -0.57
CA ALA A 30 3.27 -4.55 -0.55
C ALA A 30 4.03 -4.10 -1.81
N THR A 31 3.37 -3.95 -2.99
CA THR A 31 4.11 -3.86 -4.26
C THR A 31 3.83 -2.63 -5.10
N PHE A 32 2.79 -1.86 -4.79
CA PHE A 32 2.44 -0.66 -5.55
C PHE A 32 1.71 0.38 -4.69
N PRO A 33 1.83 1.68 -5.02
CA PRO A 33 1.30 2.78 -4.23
C PRO A 33 -0.21 2.96 -4.36
N SER A 34 -0.77 3.93 -3.61
CA SER A 34 -2.20 4.26 -3.58
C SER A 34 -2.78 4.65 -4.96
N ALA A 35 -1.96 5.23 -5.84
CA ALA A 35 -2.35 5.60 -7.20
C ALA A 35 -2.80 4.41 -8.05
N LEU A 36 -2.22 3.24 -7.79
CA LEU A 36 -2.38 2.01 -8.58
C LEU A 36 -3.36 1.02 -7.94
N SER A 37 -4.01 1.43 -6.88
CA SER A 37 -5.03 0.66 -6.17
C SER A 37 -6.32 1.46 -6.07
N ILE A 38 -6.61 2.10 -4.95
CA ILE A 38 -7.88 2.81 -4.74
C ILE A 38 -8.14 3.93 -5.75
N ALA A 39 -7.07 4.57 -6.26
CA ALA A 39 -7.18 5.71 -7.16
C ALA A 39 -7.04 5.36 -8.65
N HIS A 40 -6.68 4.09 -8.98
CA HIS A 40 -6.59 3.67 -10.37
C HIS A 40 -7.99 3.58 -10.99
N ARG A 41 -8.13 4.13 -12.19
CA ARG A 41 -9.39 4.11 -12.94
C ARG A 41 -9.30 3.10 -14.06
N PHE A 42 -10.14 2.07 -13.98
CA PHE A 42 -10.46 1.22 -15.11
C PHE A 42 -11.71 1.78 -15.77
N ASP A 43 -11.71 1.93 -17.08
CA ASP A 43 -12.84 2.48 -17.86
C ASP A 43 -13.33 3.85 -17.31
N GLY A 44 -12.39 4.66 -16.82
CA GLY A 44 -12.68 6.01 -16.32
C GLY A 44 -13.19 6.09 -14.87
N TYR A 45 -13.34 4.97 -14.17
CA TYR A 45 -13.91 4.91 -12.82
C TYR A 45 -13.02 4.16 -11.83
N SER A 46 -12.91 4.65 -10.60
CA SER A 46 -12.12 4.05 -9.53
C SER A 46 -12.94 3.78 -8.28
N TRP A 47 -12.41 2.93 -7.41
CA TRP A 47 -12.98 2.72 -6.09
C TRP A 47 -13.04 4.02 -5.27
N ARG A 48 -12.04 4.90 -5.44
CA ARG A 48 -12.04 6.23 -4.84
C ARG A 48 -13.22 7.07 -5.31
N ASP A 49 -13.56 7.03 -6.61
CA ASP A 49 -14.68 7.79 -7.17
C ASP A 49 -16.00 7.31 -6.54
N ALA A 50 -16.22 6.01 -6.41
CA ALA A 50 -17.39 5.44 -5.74
C ALA A 50 -17.54 5.92 -4.29
N LEU A 51 -16.44 5.96 -3.54
CA LEU A 51 -16.48 6.46 -2.15
C LEU A 51 -16.78 7.95 -2.08
N CYS A 52 -16.27 8.75 -3.02
CA CYS A 52 -16.59 10.19 -3.09
C CYS A 52 -18.05 10.45 -3.44
N GLU A 53 -18.63 9.65 -4.35
CA GLU A 53 -20.07 9.68 -4.67
C GLU A 53 -20.92 9.29 -3.46
N ALA A 54 -20.46 8.35 -2.64
CA ALA A 54 -21.08 7.97 -1.38
C ALA A 54 -20.93 9.02 -0.24
N GLY A 55 -20.29 10.16 -0.52
CA GLY A 55 -20.16 11.29 0.39
C GLY A 55 -18.98 11.21 1.36
N PHE A 56 -17.95 10.41 1.05
CA PHE A 56 -16.73 10.34 1.86
C PHE A 56 -15.64 11.29 1.37
N ASP A 57 -14.89 11.84 2.32
CA ASP A 57 -13.62 12.52 2.06
C ASP A 57 -12.52 11.46 1.93
N VAL A 58 -12.06 11.15 0.71
CA VAL A 58 -11.16 10.03 0.46
C VAL A 58 -9.71 10.49 0.44
N TRP A 59 -8.94 9.95 1.36
CA TRP A 59 -7.51 10.13 1.49
C TRP A 59 -6.78 8.84 1.12
N GLY A 60 -5.62 8.98 0.51
CA GLY A 60 -4.65 7.93 0.32
C GLY A 60 -3.26 8.49 0.50
N PHE A 61 -2.29 7.67 0.81
CA PHE A 61 -0.90 8.08 0.84
C PHE A 61 0.00 6.94 0.35
N ASP A 62 1.21 7.29 0.02
CA ASP A 62 2.22 6.32 -0.38
C ASP A 62 3.22 6.17 0.78
N PHE A 63 3.49 4.96 1.25
CA PHE A 63 4.54 4.71 2.23
C PHE A 63 5.92 5.11 1.67
N HIS A 64 6.88 5.45 2.52
CA HIS A 64 8.26 5.71 2.09
C HIS A 64 8.79 4.57 1.23
N GLY A 65 9.48 4.91 0.15
CA GLY A 65 9.97 3.96 -0.84
C GLY A 65 8.98 3.61 -1.95
N TYR A 66 7.76 4.16 -1.91
CA TYR A 66 6.71 3.94 -2.92
C TYR A 66 6.22 5.23 -3.55
N GLY A 67 5.81 5.15 -4.79
CA GLY A 67 5.11 6.21 -5.50
C GLY A 67 5.82 7.56 -5.43
N TYR A 68 5.12 8.58 -4.95
CA TYR A 68 5.62 9.95 -4.85
C TYR A 68 6.14 10.32 -3.45
N SER A 69 6.11 9.40 -2.49
CA SER A 69 6.80 9.59 -1.21
C SER A 69 8.31 9.47 -1.37
N ASP A 70 9.05 10.07 -0.45
CA ASP A 70 10.51 9.99 -0.45
C ASP A 70 11.00 8.56 -0.42
N ARG A 71 12.07 8.30 -1.16
CA ARG A 71 12.78 7.03 -1.18
C ARG A 71 13.75 6.95 0.00
N TYR A 72 13.86 5.79 0.62
CA TYR A 72 14.90 5.56 1.61
C TYR A 72 16.29 5.77 0.97
N PRO A 73 17.22 6.51 1.61
CA PRO A 73 18.60 6.65 1.10
C PRO A 73 19.26 5.29 0.79
N ALA A 74 18.99 4.27 1.62
CA ALA A 74 19.45 2.90 1.43
C ALA A 74 18.98 2.23 0.13
N MET A 75 17.97 2.78 -0.56
CA MET A 75 17.57 2.30 -1.88
C MET A 75 18.57 2.68 -2.99
N ASN A 76 19.53 3.57 -2.71
CA ASN A 76 20.62 3.90 -3.62
C ASN A 76 21.89 3.06 -3.37
N GLU A 77 21.86 2.21 -2.34
CA GLU A 77 22.95 1.30 -1.98
C GLU A 77 22.67 -0.12 -2.51
N PRO A 78 23.66 -1.01 -2.53
CA PRO A 78 23.42 -2.42 -2.86
C PRO A 78 22.34 -3.03 -1.98
N PRO A 79 21.42 -3.83 -2.52
CA PRO A 79 20.26 -4.33 -1.78
C PRO A 79 20.62 -5.14 -0.52
N GLN A 80 21.80 -5.74 -0.47
CA GLN A 80 22.29 -6.53 0.66
C GLN A 80 22.98 -5.69 1.75
N ALA A 81 23.23 -4.40 1.50
CA ALA A 81 23.96 -3.52 2.42
C ALA A 81 23.12 -3.10 3.64
N ASN A 82 21.81 -3.21 3.54
CA ASN A 82 20.88 -2.78 4.57
C ASN A 82 19.80 -3.84 4.86
N PRO A 83 19.21 -3.83 6.06
CA PRO A 83 18.07 -4.69 6.38
C PRO A 83 16.82 -4.31 5.56
N PRO A 84 15.80 -5.19 5.51
CA PRO A 84 14.54 -4.94 4.83
C PRO A 84 13.91 -3.59 5.23
N LEU A 85 13.67 -2.73 4.23
CA LEU A 85 13.09 -1.40 4.40
C LEU A 85 11.56 -1.43 4.46
N CYS A 86 10.96 -0.43 5.08
CA CYS A 86 9.51 -0.28 5.21
C CYS A 86 8.85 -1.46 5.94
N ARG A 87 9.34 -1.79 7.14
CA ARG A 87 8.69 -2.77 8.02
C ARG A 87 7.37 -2.22 8.58
N ALA A 88 6.46 -3.10 8.93
CA ALA A 88 5.13 -2.71 9.44
C ALA A 88 5.18 -1.75 10.64
N GLN A 89 6.22 -1.87 11.49
CA GLN A 89 6.45 -0.96 12.60
C GLN A 89 6.69 0.48 12.10
N ASP A 90 7.65 0.66 11.21
CA ASP A 90 7.98 1.99 10.64
C ASP A 90 6.81 2.56 9.83
N ALA A 91 6.13 1.70 9.08
CA ALA A 91 4.96 2.06 8.30
C ALA A 91 3.78 2.48 9.19
N SER A 92 3.64 1.89 10.37
CA SER A 92 2.63 2.29 11.37
C SER A 92 2.88 3.70 11.92
N GLU A 93 4.15 4.11 12.06
CA GLU A 93 4.52 5.47 12.48
C GLU A 93 4.24 6.49 11.37
N GLN A 94 4.49 6.11 10.11
CA GLN A 94 4.11 6.92 8.94
C GLN A 94 2.59 7.09 8.87
N LEU A 95 1.83 6.01 9.07
CA LEU A 95 0.38 6.06 9.11
C LEU A 95 -0.13 6.96 10.24
N GLU A 96 0.47 6.90 11.43
CA GLU A 96 0.14 7.79 12.55
C GLU A 96 0.31 9.27 12.17
N ALA A 97 1.43 9.62 11.54
CA ALA A 97 1.68 10.99 11.09
C ALA A 97 0.60 11.48 10.11
N VAL A 98 0.20 10.63 9.16
CA VAL A 98 -0.86 10.91 8.19
C VAL A 98 -2.23 11.05 8.86
N VAL A 99 -2.60 10.12 9.74
CA VAL A 99 -3.88 10.19 10.48
C VAL A 99 -3.96 11.47 11.30
N ARG A 100 -2.93 11.81 12.06
CA ARG A 100 -2.88 13.05 12.85
C ARG A 100 -2.98 14.30 11.97
N PHE A 101 -2.39 14.30 10.78
CA PHE A 101 -2.53 15.39 9.82
C PHE A 101 -3.98 15.55 9.37
N ILE A 102 -4.64 14.46 8.95
CA ILE A 102 -6.03 14.47 8.48
C ILE A 102 -6.99 14.91 9.58
N LEU A 103 -6.84 14.37 10.78
CA LEU A 103 -7.67 14.71 11.94
C LEU A 103 -7.57 16.19 12.29
N ARG A 104 -6.36 16.75 12.35
CA ARG A 104 -6.17 18.20 12.59
C ARG A 104 -6.77 19.05 11.47
N ARG A 105 -6.65 18.63 10.21
CA ARG A 105 -7.19 19.38 9.06
C ARG A 105 -8.71 19.49 9.09
N HIS A 106 -9.38 18.48 9.61
CA HIS A 106 -10.84 18.39 9.64
C HIS A 106 -11.45 18.67 11.01
N ASP A 107 -10.64 18.95 12.01
CA ASP A 107 -11.04 19.12 13.42
C ASP A 107 -11.86 17.92 13.93
N LEU A 108 -11.30 16.72 13.75
CA LEU A 108 -11.93 15.46 14.12
C LEU A 108 -11.03 14.66 15.09
N SER A 109 -11.65 13.78 15.87
CA SER A 109 -10.95 12.87 16.79
C SER A 109 -10.67 11.49 16.20
N SER A 110 -11.42 11.08 15.18
CA SER A 110 -11.27 9.75 14.55
C SER A 110 -11.59 9.79 13.05
N LEU A 111 -11.11 8.79 12.31
CA LEU A 111 -11.41 8.56 10.90
C LEU A 111 -11.56 7.08 10.61
N SER A 112 -12.14 6.75 9.45
CA SER A 112 -12.21 5.36 8.98
C SER A 112 -10.98 5.01 8.16
N ILE A 113 -10.52 3.74 8.25
CA ILE A 113 -9.36 3.23 7.51
C ILE A 113 -9.80 2.07 6.61
N ILE A 114 -9.39 2.10 5.35
CA ILE A 114 -9.44 0.95 4.44
C ILE A 114 -8.02 0.49 4.20
N SER A 115 -7.73 -0.77 4.53
CA SER A 115 -6.38 -1.34 4.38
C SER A 115 -6.38 -2.51 3.43
N HIS A 116 -5.45 -2.49 2.48
CA HIS A 116 -5.27 -3.54 1.49
C HIS A 116 -4.04 -4.40 1.80
N SER A 117 -4.22 -5.72 1.79
CA SER A 117 -3.12 -6.68 1.85
C SER A 117 -2.16 -6.41 3.02
N TRP A 118 -0.85 -6.30 2.77
CA TRP A 118 0.14 -5.96 3.80
C TRP A 118 -0.18 -4.67 4.57
N GLY A 119 -0.82 -3.68 3.93
CA GLY A 119 -1.25 -2.44 4.60
C GLY A 119 -2.11 -2.69 5.85
N SER A 120 -2.75 -3.86 5.95
CA SER A 120 -3.48 -4.29 7.15
C SER A 120 -2.59 -4.47 8.39
N MET A 121 -1.31 -4.76 8.20
CA MET A 121 -0.37 -4.95 9.32
C MET A 121 -0.01 -3.62 10.00
N PRO A 122 0.51 -2.58 9.30
CA PRO A 122 0.73 -1.28 9.91
C PRO A 122 -0.56 -0.65 10.43
N ALA A 123 -1.71 -0.84 9.75
CA ALA A 123 -2.99 -0.33 10.22
C ALA A 123 -3.46 -1.03 11.50
N GLY A 124 -3.27 -2.33 11.63
CA GLY A 124 -3.55 -3.06 12.86
C GLY A 124 -2.68 -2.63 14.03
N LEU A 125 -1.37 -2.42 13.79
CA LEU A 125 -0.45 -1.88 14.79
C LEU A 125 -0.85 -0.47 15.24
N PHE A 126 -1.23 0.39 14.30
CA PHE A 126 -1.71 1.73 14.59
C PHE A 126 -3.00 1.70 15.42
N ALA A 127 -4.01 0.92 14.99
CA ALA A 127 -5.29 0.83 15.69
C ALA A 127 -5.14 0.27 17.11
N GLY A 128 -4.23 -0.68 17.31
CA GLY A 128 -3.92 -1.20 18.64
C GLY A 128 -3.31 -0.18 19.58
N ARG A 129 -2.52 0.78 19.06
CA ARG A 129 -1.90 1.86 19.85
C ARG A 129 -2.82 3.06 20.04
N HIS A 130 -3.66 3.35 19.05
CA HIS A 130 -4.47 4.56 18.98
C HIS A 130 -5.94 4.26 18.68
N PRO A 131 -6.62 3.38 19.44
CA PRO A 131 -7.99 2.94 19.14
C PRO A 131 -8.99 4.10 19.06
N ALA A 132 -8.78 5.17 19.85
CA ALA A 132 -9.64 6.34 19.85
C ALA A 132 -9.57 7.18 18.54
N MET A 133 -8.54 6.98 17.70
CA MET A 133 -8.39 7.67 16.41
C MET A 133 -9.02 6.89 15.25
N VAL A 134 -9.54 5.69 15.49
CA VAL A 134 -10.13 4.81 14.47
C VAL A 134 -11.62 4.67 14.73
N ASP A 135 -12.44 5.23 13.83
CA ASP A 135 -13.90 5.04 13.86
C ASP A 135 -14.28 3.66 13.34
N ARG A 136 -13.81 3.30 12.15
CA ARG A 136 -14.05 2.01 11.49
C ARG A 136 -12.82 1.56 10.73
N MET A 137 -12.71 0.22 10.59
CA MET A 137 -11.65 -0.38 9.78
C MET A 137 -12.22 -1.42 8.83
N VAL A 138 -11.88 -1.28 7.55
CA VAL A 138 -12.14 -2.28 6.52
C VAL A 138 -10.81 -2.91 6.12
N LEU A 139 -10.73 -4.23 6.20
CA LEU A 139 -9.54 -5.00 5.84
C LEU A 139 -9.84 -5.81 4.57
N PHE A 140 -9.18 -5.43 3.47
CA PHE A 140 -9.33 -6.09 2.18
C PHE A 140 -8.10 -6.94 1.87
N GLY A 141 -8.27 -8.26 1.73
CA GLY A 141 -7.17 -9.19 1.53
C GLY A 141 -6.14 -9.16 2.65
N ALA A 142 -6.58 -9.03 3.91
CA ALA A 142 -5.72 -8.81 5.07
C ALA A 142 -4.72 -9.94 5.29
N ILE A 143 -3.50 -9.57 5.73
CA ILE A 143 -2.51 -10.54 6.17
C ILE A 143 -2.84 -10.96 7.61
N ALA A 144 -3.28 -12.21 7.75
CA ALA A 144 -3.53 -12.82 9.04
C ALA A 144 -2.36 -13.71 9.48
N ARG A 145 -2.13 -13.76 10.79
CA ARG A 145 -1.17 -14.70 11.37
C ARG A 145 -1.66 -16.13 11.15
N ARG A 146 -0.79 -17.00 10.67
CA ARG A 146 -1.07 -18.43 10.50
C ARG A 146 -0.47 -19.22 11.68
N PRO A 147 -1.03 -20.39 12.02
CA PRO A 147 -0.38 -21.30 12.96
C PRO A 147 1.04 -21.62 12.48
N PRO A 148 2.02 -21.69 13.40
CA PRO A 148 3.40 -21.99 13.02
C PRO A 148 3.46 -23.36 12.33
N ARG A 149 4.03 -23.40 11.14
CA ARG A 149 4.44 -24.63 10.49
C ARG A 149 5.93 -24.81 10.76
N ARG A 150 6.45 -26.06 10.77
CA ARG A 150 7.91 -26.27 10.82
C ARG A 150 8.52 -25.66 9.54
N TYR A 151 9.15 -24.52 9.67
CA TYR A 151 9.87 -23.88 8.59
C TYR A 151 11.33 -23.68 8.96
N GLU A 152 12.18 -23.84 7.97
CA GLU A 152 13.53 -23.31 8.02
C GLU A 152 13.48 -21.80 8.18
N LYS A 153 14.44 -21.23 8.90
CA LYS A 153 14.55 -19.79 9.10
C LYS A 153 14.46 -19.09 7.71
N PRO A 154 13.55 -18.16 7.52
CA PRO A 154 13.43 -17.48 6.23
C PRO A 154 14.78 -16.84 5.88
N PRO A 155 15.20 -16.88 4.60
CA PRO A 155 16.43 -16.26 4.17
C PRO A 155 16.42 -14.77 4.52
N THR A 156 17.57 -14.21 4.83
CA THR A 156 17.72 -12.77 5.07
C THR A 156 17.31 -12.03 3.80
N ALA A 157 16.20 -11.30 3.85
CA ALA A 157 15.74 -10.53 2.71
C ALA A 157 16.62 -9.28 2.53
N PRO A 158 16.91 -8.86 1.28
CA PRO A 158 17.62 -7.61 1.00
C PRO A 158 16.79 -6.40 1.43
N ALA A 159 17.36 -5.20 1.41
CA ALA A 159 16.68 -3.96 1.74
C ALA A 159 15.52 -3.65 0.77
N TRP A 160 15.78 -3.91 -0.49
CA TRP A 160 14.87 -3.67 -1.61
C TRP A 160 15.11 -4.67 -2.74
N ARG A 161 14.16 -4.78 -3.64
CA ARG A 161 14.25 -5.58 -4.87
C ARG A 161 13.60 -4.88 -6.05
N ILE A 162 13.91 -5.30 -7.26
CA ILE A 162 13.13 -4.93 -8.44
C ILE A 162 11.94 -5.90 -8.55
N VAL A 163 10.75 -5.35 -8.78
CA VAL A 163 9.55 -6.09 -9.12
C VAL A 163 9.16 -5.71 -10.54
N THR A 164 9.20 -6.66 -11.45
CA THR A 164 8.95 -6.45 -12.87
C THR A 164 7.46 -6.43 -13.18
N VAL A 165 7.10 -6.02 -14.40
CA VAL A 165 5.73 -6.12 -14.91
C VAL A 165 5.27 -7.58 -14.95
N GLU A 166 6.15 -8.50 -15.35
CA GLU A 166 5.84 -9.93 -15.40
C GLU A 166 5.66 -10.54 -13.99
N ASP A 167 6.45 -10.11 -13.01
CA ASP A 167 6.24 -10.51 -11.61
C ASP A 167 4.83 -10.08 -11.12
N GLN A 168 4.37 -8.89 -11.52
CA GLN A 168 3.03 -8.42 -11.15
C GLN A 168 1.93 -9.21 -11.86
N TRP A 169 2.10 -9.50 -13.16
CA TRP A 169 1.13 -10.32 -13.89
C TRP A 169 1.00 -11.70 -13.26
N THR A 170 2.13 -12.39 -13.09
CA THR A 170 2.17 -13.71 -12.47
C THR A 170 1.43 -13.70 -11.14
N ARG A 171 1.71 -12.72 -10.27
CA ARG A 171 1.11 -12.60 -8.96
C ARG A 171 -0.41 -12.34 -9.01
N PHE A 172 -0.89 -11.59 -9.99
CA PHE A 172 -2.33 -11.29 -10.11
C PHE A 172 -3.15 -12.49 -10.60
N VAL A 173 -2.51 -13.45 -11.25
CA VAL A 173 -3.19 -14.61 -11.85
C VAL A 173 -2.75 -15.97 -11.28
N GLU A 174 -1.82 -16.00 -10.32
CA GLU A 174 -1.23 -17.24 -9.79
C GLU A 174 -2.26 -18.21 -9.15
N ASP A 175 -3.33 -17.66 -8.60
CA ASP A 175 -4.39 -18.44 -7.95
C ASP A 175 -5.56 -18.82 -8.88
N VAL A 176 -5.49 -18.42 -10.17
CA VAL A 176 -6.51 -18.78 -11.14
C VAL A 176 -6.42 -20.28 -11.44
N PRO A 177 -7.51 -21.05 -11.32
CA PRO A 177 -7.50 -22.46 -11.66
C PRO A 177 -7.06 -22.70 -13.11
N ARG A 178 -6.26 -23.73 -13.37
CA ARG A 178 -5.65 -24.00 -14.70
C ARG A 178 -6.65 -24.14 -15.86
N HIS A 179 -7.90 -24.44 -15.56
CA HIS A 179 -8.97 -24.60 -16.54
C HIS A 179 -9.83 -23.35 -16.70
N GLU A 180 -9.52 -22.28 -15.99
CA GLU A 180 -10.23 -21.00 -16.04
C GLU A 180 -9.38 -19.90 -16.65
N GLN A 181 -10.04 -18.86 -17.14
CA GLN A 181 -9.38 -17.64 -17.60
C GLN A 181 -9.29 -16.62 -16.46
N PRO A 182 -8.20 -15.82 -16.38
CA PRO A 182 -8.13 -14.73 -15.44
C PRO A 182 -9.29 -13.75 -15.59
N VAL A 183 -9.86 -13.31 -14.47
CA VAL A 183 -10.88 -12.24 -14.44
C VAL A 183 -10.26 -10.92 -14.89
N LEU A 184 -8.99 -10.68 -14.53
CA LEU A 184 -8.25 -9.51 -14.99
C LEU A 184 -7.93 -9.65 -16.48
N SER A 185 -8.48 -8.77 -17.33
CA SER A 185 -8.16 -8.75 -18.75
C SER A 185 -6.71 -8.29 -18.99
N ARG A 186 -6.07 -8.83 -20.02
CA ARG A 186 -4.71 -8.43 -20.38
C ARG A 186 -4.65 -6.94 -20.75
N ALA A 187 -5.66 -6.42 -21.43
CA ALA A 187 -5.72 -5.02 -21.82
C ALA A 187 -5.74 -4.07 -20.59
N HIS A 188 -6.55 -4.37 -19.57
CA HIS A 188 -6.56 -3.61 -18.32
C HIS A 188 -5.24 -3.72 -17.56
N PHE A 189 -4.63 -4.90 -17.56
CA PHE A 189 -3.32 -5.07 -16.95
C PHE A 189 -2.23 -4.28 -17.68
N ASP A 190 -2.23 -4.28 -19.01
CA ASP A 190 -1.23 -3.54 -19.81
C ASP A 190 -1.36 -2.03 -19.57
N GLU A 191 -2.58 -1.47 -19.51
CA GLU A 191 -2.81 -0.07 -19.14
C GLU A 191 -2.31 0.22 -17.71
N TRP A 192 -2.62 -0.66 -16.75
CA TRP A 192 -2.17 -0.55 -15.37
C TRP A 192 -0.65 -0.62 -15.26
N SER A 193 -0.01 -1.49 -16.04
CA SER A 193 1.44 -1.71 -16.00
C SER A 193 2.24 -0.49 -16.47
N GLU A 194 1.73 0.27 -17.45
CA GLU A 194 2.33 1.54 -17.83
C GLU A 194 2.37 2.53 -16.65
N ARG A 195 1.26 2.65 -15.91
CA ARG A 195 1.18 3.48 -14.71
C ARG A 195 2.03 2.94 -13.56
N TYR A 196 2.18 1.61 -13.48
CA TYR A 196 3.05 0.97 -12.52
C TYR A 196 4.51 1.38 -12.74
N LEU A 197 4.99 1.34 -13.97
CA LEU A 197 6.33 1.79 -14.29
C LEU A 197 6.52 3.30 -14.01
N ASP A 198 5.52 4.15 -14.26
CA ASP A 198 5.56 5.58 -13.93
C ASP A 198 5.70 5.88 -12.42
N SER A 199 5.45 4.90 -11.57
CA SER A 199 5.59 5.05 -10.10
C SER A 199 7.04 5.04 -9.60
N ASP A 200 8.01 4.74 -10.46
CA ASP A 200 9.45 4.78 -10.15
C ASP A 200 10.19 5.42 -11.34
N PRO A 201 10.87 6.57 -11.15
CA PRO A 201 11.51 7.32 -12.24
C PRO A 201 12.49 6.50 -13.09
N ASP A 202 13.19 5.53 -12.48
CA ASP A 202 14.22 4.73 -13.15
C ASP A 202 13.67 3.39 -13.69
N SER A 203 12.37 3.12 -13.54
CA SER A 203 11.78 1.81 -13.85
C SER A 203 12.06 1.33 -15.26
N ARG A 204 11.92 2.24 -16.24
CA ARG A 204 12.07 1.94 -17.67
C ARG A 204 13.52 1.86 -18.14
N SER A 205 14.47 2.34 -17.35
CA SER A 205 15.91 2.23 -17.66
C SER A 205 16.50 0.88 -17.26
N ARG A 206 15.74 0.05 -16.55
CA ARG A 206 16.17 -1.29 -16.11
C ARG A 206 15.81 -2.35 -17.17
N ASP A 207 16.59 -3.41 -17.20
CA ASP A 207 16.35 -4.58 -18.03
C ASP A 207 16.34 -5.85 -17.16
N PRO A 208 15.17 -6.50 -16.99
CA PRO A 208 13.83 -6.07 -17.41
C PRO A 208 13.33 -4.84 -16.65
N ALA A 209 12.44 -4.07 -17.31
CA ALA A 209 11.80 -2.90 -16.70
C ALA A 209 11.04 -3.30 -15.42
N GLY A 210 11.19 -2.51 -14.36
CA GLY A 210 10.60 -2.85 -13.06
C GLY A 210 10.79 -1.77 -12.01
N VAL A 211 9.98 -1.83 -10.97
CA VAL A 211 9.91 -0.85 -9.88
C VAL A 211 10.74 -1.31 -8.70
N LYS A 212 11.61 -0.43 -8.21
CA LYS A 212 12.38 -0.68 -6.99
C LYS A 212 11.45 -0.62 -5.77
N THR A 213 11.33 -1.75 -5.08
CA THR A 213 10.32 -1.99 -4.04
C THR A 213 10.98 -2.40 -2.72
N PRO A 214 10.67 -1.76 -1.59
CA PRO A 214 11.11 -2.20 -0.26
C PRO A 214 10.70 -3.65 0.05
N THR A 215 11.52 -4.41 0.74
CA THR A 215 11.23 -5.82 1.04
C THR A 215 10.68 -6.06 2.45
N GLY A 216 10.65 -5.05 3.29
CA GLY A 216 10.06 -5.16 4.63
C GLY A 216 8.64 -5.73 4.62
N PRO A 217 7.74 -5.31 3.70
CA PRO A 217 6.41 -5.88 3.56
C PRO A 217 6.39 -7.39 3.37
N PHE A 218 7.27 -7.92 2.51
CA PHE A 218 7.37 -9.36 2.29
C PHE A 218 7.92 -10.10 3.51
N THR A 219 8.90 -9.48 4.20
CA THR A 219 9.45 -10.01 5.43
C THR A 219 8.38 -10.13 6.52
N ASP A 220 7.54 -9.10 6.68
CA ASP A 220 6.43 -9.10 7.63
C ASP A 220 5.39 -10.17 7.31
N ILE A 221 5.03 -10.32 6.04
CA ILE A 221 4.10 -11.36 5.58
C ILE A 221 4.65 -12.76 5.91
N LEU A 222 5.92 -13.00 5.59
CA LEU A 222 6.56 -14.28 5.89
C LEU A 222 6.58 -14.56 7.40
N HIS A 223 6.91 -13.58 8.23
CA HIS A 223 6.87 -13.72 9.69
C HIS A 223 5.46 -14.03 10.21
N ALA A 224 4.43 -13.35 9.68
CA ALA A 224 3.05 -13.62 10.06
C ALA A 224 2.59 -15.04 9.68
N TRP A 225 3.10 -15.57 8.55
CA TRP A 225 2.71 -16.89 8.07
C TRP A 225 3.55 -18.03 8.66
N HIS A 226 4.78 -17.74 9.11
CA HIS A 226 5.71 -18.76 9.61
C HIS A 226 5.91 -18.72 11.12
N GLY A 227 5.31 -17.77 11.83
CA GLY A 227 5.20 -17.79 13.27
C GLY A 227 6.47 -17.43 14.03
N ASN A 228 7.16 -16.39 13.60
CA ASN A 228 8.26 -15.77 14.36
C ASN A 228 7.77 -14.62 15.22
#